data_11d0d2ddf309edc420d980afcf622e2d
#
_entry.id   11d0d2ddf309edc420d980afcf622e2d
#
_cell.length_a   1.000
_cell.length_b   1.000
_cell.length_c   1.000
_cell.angle_alpha   90.00
_cell.angle_beta   90.00
_cell.angle_gamma   90.00
#
_symmetry.space_group_name_H-M   'P 1'
#
loop_
_entity.id
_entity.type
_entity.pdbx_description
1 polymer ?
#
loop_
_entity_poly.entity_id
_entity_poly.type
_entity_poly.pdbx_seq_one_letter_code
_entity_poly.pdbx_strand_id
1 'polypeptide(L)'
;MKDVMLSTRAKAAVRLALDEDLADVADARKSKWCDATSEALVDPEAIATGEIYAKGAGCVVAGATVAKAVMKTVDPKIKVTILKPDGSVVKPQEPILVFRGKARSILAAERTALNFMQRMCATATLAKKFVDATKPYGTLILDTRKTTPGLRVFEKYAVTCGGGTNHRMGMYDRVLMKDNHRRLWKGGDPDELDQAVVAARKKFPKLAVEVEVESLRECASALKAKPEWIMLDNMSVADMKKCVRMCKGISKTEASGGITLDRAKEVAACGVTAISLGCLTHSAGSVDLSLEWRAV
;
A
#
# COMPACT_ATOMS: atom_id res chain seq x y z
N MET A 1 -2.04 -14.17 -0.31
CA MET A 1 -1.22 -12.94 -0.48
C MET A 1 0.21 -13.36 -0.82
N LYS A 2 0.82 -12.84 -1.89
CA LYS A 2 2.23 -13.16 -2.21
C LYS A 2 3.15 -12.39 -1.28
N ASP A 3 4.22 -13.02 -0.80
CA ASP A 3 5.22 -12.36 0.05
C ASP A 3 5.84 -11.17 -0.72
N VAL A 4 5.79 -9.99 -0.11
CA VAL A 4 6.33 -8.74 -0.68
C VAL A 4 7.85 -8.86 -0.94
N MET A 5 8.55 -9.63 -0.13
CA MET A 5 10.01 -9.84 -0.25
C MET A 5 10.43 -10.72 -1.43
N LEU A 6 9.49 -11.30 -2.18
CA LEU A 6 9.79 -11.90 -3.49
C LEU A 6 10.12 -10.83 -4.54
N SER A 7 9.73 -9.57 -4.31
CA SER A 7 10.02 -8.46 -5.22
C SER A 7 11.49 -8.02 -5.14
N THR A 8 12.17 -7.94 -6.27
CA THR A 8 13.53 -7.37 -6.39
C THR A 8 13.57 -5.93 -5.89
N ARG A 9 12.51 -5.13 -6.14
CA ARG A 9 12.39 -3.74 -5.67
C ARG A 9 12.33 -3.67 -4.14
N ALA A 10 11.59 -4.58 -3.50
CA ALA A 10 11.52 -4.63 -2.05
C ALA A 10 12.88 -4.96 -1.43
N LYS A 11 13.60 -5.94 -1.98
CA LYS A 11 14.95 -6.27 -1.51
C LYS A 11 15.93 -5.11 -1.65
N ALA A 12 15.89 -4.41 -2.79
CA ALA A 12 16.73 -3.23 -3.01
C ALA A 12 16.40 -2.09 -2.04
N ALA A 13 15.12 -1.85 -1.75
CA ALA A 13 14.71 -0.81 -0.79
C ALA A 13 15.12 -1.15 0.66
N VAL A 14 15.01 -2.42 1.06
CA VAL A 14 15.50 -2.86 2.39
C VAL A 14 17.02 -2.65 2.49
N ARG A 15 17.76 -3.00 1.43
CA ARG A 15 19.23 -2.77 1.42
C ARG A 15 19.56 -1.29 1.50
N LEU A 16 18.86 -0.43 0.74
CA LEU A 16 19.08 1.01 0.75
C LEU A 16 18.81 1.62 2.13
N ALA A 17 17.73 1.19 2.81
CA ALA A 17 17.40 1.66 4.15
C ALA A 17 18.44 1.21 5.22
N LEU A 18 19.04 0.03 5.06
CA LEU A 18 20.13 -0.42 5.92
C LEU A 18 21.43 0.34 5.61
N ASP A 19 21.70 0.63 4.35
CA ASP A 19 22.86 1.45 3.96
C ASP A 19 22.74 2.89 4.49
N GLU A 20 21.51 3.46 4.51
CA GLU A 20 21.22 4.78 5.11
C GLU A 20 21.54 4.84 6.61
N ASP A 21 21.25 3.78 7.35
CA ASP A 21 21.38 3.72 8.81
C ASP A 21 22.76 3.27 9.28
N LEU A 22 23.45 2.41 8.53
CA LEU A 22 24.65 1.72 8.96
C LEU A 22 25.93 2.10 8.18
N ALA A 23 25.80 2.80 7.04
CA ALA A 23 26.92 3.16 6.20
C ALA A 23 27.07 4.69 6.08
N ASP A 24 28.30 5.15 5.80
CA ASP A 24 28.51 6.57 5.47
C ASP A 24 27.76 6.93 4.18
N VAL A 25 26.85 7.88 4.27
CA VAL A 25 26.01 8.35 3.16
C VAL A 25 26.86 8.90 2.01
N ALA A 26 28.02 9.48 2.29
CA ALA A 26 28.90 10.04 1.27
C ALA A 26 29.59 8.96 0.43
N ASP A 27 29.81 7.74 0.97
CA ASP A 27 30.47 6.64 0.26
C ASP A 27 29.94 5.25 0.67
N ALA A 28 28.64 5.08 0.63
CA ALA A 28 27.96 3.83 1.03
C ALA A 28 28.49 2.56 0.32
N ARG A 29 29.11 2.71 -0.85
CA ARG A 29 29.68 1.57 -1.59
C ARG A 29 31.00 1.08 -1.02
N LYS A 30 31.72 1.92 -0.27
CA LYS A 30 33.04 1.61 0.30
C LYS A 30 33.01 1.49 1.80
N SER A 31 32.00 2.07 2.48
CA SER A 31 31.92 1.99 3.93
C SER A 31 31.42 0.62 4.38
N LYS A 32 32.09 0.08 5.39
CA LYS A 32 31.62 -1.09 6.13
C LYS A 32 30.47 -0.66 7.04
N TRP A 33 29.39 -1.46 7.12
CA TRP A 33 28.34 -1.24 8.10
C TRP A 33 28.91 -1.20 9.52
N CYS A 34 28.51 -0.18 10.28
CA CYS A 34 28.99 0.06 11.64
C CYS A 34 27.82 0.56 12.51
N ASP A 35 27.63 -0.08 13.65
CA ASP A 35 26.88 0.47 14.79
C ASP A 35 27.90 0.80 15.88
N ALA A 36 28.37 2.05 15.88
CA ALA A 36 29.43 2.53 16.75
C ALA A 36 29.12 2.30 18.24
N THR A 37 27.85 2.47 18.64
CA THR A 37 27.42 2.27 20.02
C THR A 37 27.49 0.80 20.42
N SER A 38 26.96 -0.09 19.60
CA SER A 38 27.03 -1.52 19.87
C SER A 38 28.45 -2.04 19.80
N GLU A 39 29.26 -1.56 18.86
CA GLU A 39 30.66 -1.94 18.77
C GLU A 39 31.49 -1.52 20.02
N ALA A 40 31.17 -0.37 20.58
CA ALA A 40 31.88 0.14 21.77
C ALA A 40 31.42 -0.52 23.07
N LEU A 41 30.14 -0.86 23.22
CA LEU A 41 29.56 -1.19 24.53
C LEU A 41 29.05 -2.63 24.69
N VAL A 42 28.75 -3.33 23.60
CA VAL A 42 28.13 -4.66 23.65
C VAL A 42 29.19 -5.73 23.35
N ASP A 43 29.23 -6.78 24.16
CA ASP A 43 30.11 -7.94 23.91
C ASP A 43 29.77 -8.54 22.52
N PRO A 44 30.78 -8.77 21.65
CA PRO A 44 30.60 -9.35 20.32
C PRO A 44 29.98 -10.77 20.33
N GLU A 45 30.12 -11.50 21.44
CA GLU A 45 29.54 -12.84 21.59
C GLU A 45 28.23 -12.85 22.34
N ALA A 46 27.74 -11.69 22.84
CA ALA A 46 26.48 -11.60 23.54
C ALA A 46 25.31 -12.06 22.64
N ILE A 47 24.54 -13.01 23.14
CA ILE A 47 23.30 -13.49 22.51
C ILE A 47 22.11 -12.87 23.22
N ALA A 48 21.16 -12.37 22.43
CA ALA A 48 19.96 -11.76 22.98
C ALA A 48 18.69 -12.29 22.29
N THR A 49 17.58 -12.16 22.99
CA THR A 49 16.23 -12.42 22.46
C THR A 49 15.41 -11.13 22.59
N GLY A 50 14.77 -10.71 21.51
CA GLY A 50 13.90 -9.53 21.49
C GLY A 50 12.54 -9.85 20.87
N GLU A 51 11.53 -9.09 21.24
CA GLU A 51 10.15 -9.19 20.74
C GLU A 51 9.69 -7.86 20.20
N ILE A 52 8.98 -7.89 19.04
CA ILE A 52 8.25 -6.71 18.55
C ILE A 52 6.76 -6.86 18.91
N TYR A 53 6.18 -5.78 19.46
CA TYR A 53 4.77 -5.66 19.80
C TYR A 53 4.24 -4.25 19.51
N ALA A 54 2.90 -4.07 19.46
CA ALA A 54 2.26 -2.78 19.35
C ALA A 54 2.00 -2.16 20.73
N LYS A 55 2.41 -0.88 20.95
CA LYS A 55 2.21 -0.20 22.23
C LYS A 55 0.78 0.30 22.42
N GLY A 56 0.26 1.03 21.48
CA GLY A 56 -1.01 1.75 21.59
C GLY A 56 -2.27 0.89 21.46
N ALA A 57 -3.14 1.25 20.55
CA ALA A 57 -4.46 0.63 20.36
C ALA A 57 -4.45 -0.75 19.66
N GLY A 58 -3.31 -1.36 19.45
CA GLY A 58 -3.17 -2.51 18.57
C GLY A 58 -3.23 -2.11 17.09
N CYS A 59 -3.08 -3.08 16.19
CA CYS A 59 -3.06 -2.80 14.76
C CYS A 59 -3.36 -4.04 13.91
N VAL A 60 -3.48 -3.84 12.60
CA VAL A 60 -3.34 -4.90 11.61
C VAL A 60 -1.86 -5.07 11.30
N VAL A 61 -1.34 -6.27 11.49
CA VAL A 61 0.07 -6.58 11.19
C VAL A 61 0.32 -6.49 9.70
N ALA A 62 1.36 -5.75 9.32
CA ALA A 62 1.90 -5.74 7.97
C ALA A 62 3.40 -5.46 8.03
N GLY A 63 4.18 -6.23 7.26
CA GLY A 63 5.63 -6.10 7.21
C GLY A 63 6.40 -7.03 8.16
N ALA A 64 5.77 -8.03 8.76
CA ALA A 64 6.47 -9.06 9.53
C ALA A 64 7.53 -9.79 8.68
N THR A 65 7.20 -10.09 7.43
CA THR A 65 8.14 -10.69 6.47
C THR A 65 9.26 -9.71 6.07
N VAL A 66 8.98 -8.40 6.04
CA VAL A 66 9.98 -7.35 5.79
C VAL A 66 10.95 -7.23 6.97
N ALA A 67 10.45 -7.16 8.21
CA ALA A 67 11.29 -7.14 9.40
C ALA A 67 12.21 -8.37 9.48
N LYS A 68 11.67 -9.56 9.17
CA LYS A 68 12.47 -10.78 9.03
C LYS A 68 13.57 -10.62 7.98
N ALA A 69 13.25 -10.02 6.84
CA ALA A 69 14.24 -9.81 5.77
C ALA A 69 15.33 -8.80 6.19
N VAL A 70 14.95 -7.70 6.87
CA VAL A 70 15.92 -6.74 7.45
C VAL A 70 16.88 -7.44 8.37
N MET A 71 16.37 -8.18 9.38
CA MET A 71 17.20 -8.94 10.32
C MET A 71 18.14 -9.92 9.61
N LYS A 72 17.63 -10.67 8.64
CA LYS A 72 18.42 -11.66 7.87
C LYS A 72 19.43 -11.03 6.92
N THR A 73 19.20 -9.78 6.50
CA THR A 73 20.16 -9.04 5.66
C THR A 73 21.36 -8.57 6.48
N VAL A 74 21.13 -8.17 7.74
CA VAL A 74 22.21 -7.78 8.66
C VAL A 74 22.99 -9.02 9.10
N ASP A 75 22.30 -10.05 9.57
CA ASP A 75 22.94 -11.31 9.98
C ASP A 75 22.03 -12.52 9.65
N PRO A 76 22.42 -13.36 8.69
CA PRO A 76 21.66 -14.56 8.32
C PRO A 76 21.47 -15.56 9.47
N LYS A 77 22.28 -15.49 10.53
CA LYS A 77 22.21 -16.40 11.69
C LYS A 77 21.10 -16.01 12.69
N ILE A 78 20.59 -14.78 12.66
CA ILE A 78 19.46 -14.38 13.52
C ILE A 78 18.28 -15.34 13.26
N LYS A 79 17.79 -15.99 14.30
CA LYS A 79 16.54 -16.77 14.25
C LYS A 79 15.37 -15.81 14.38
N VAL A 80 14.40 -15.89 13.46
CA VAL A 80 13.22 -15.05 13.45
C VAL A 80 11.97 -15.92 13.44
N THR A 81 11.14 -15.77 14.47
CA THR A 81 9.84 -16.45 14.58
C THR A 81 8.72 -15.43 14.41
N ILE A 82 7.88 -15.61 13.40
CA ILE A 82 6.68 -14.78 13.18
C ILE A 82 5.55 -15.43 13.99
N LEU A 83 5.10 -14.75 15.05
CA LEU A 83 3.99 -15.20 15.90
C LEU A 83 2.64 -14.77 15.31
N LYS A 84 2.60 -13.59 14.69
CA LYS A 84 1.40 -13.04 14.04
C LYS A 84 1.74 -12.74 12.58
N PRO A 85 1.21 -13.49 11.64
CA PRO A 85 1.45 -13.24 10.21
C PRO A 85 0.77 -11.95 9.74
N ASP A 86 1.26 -11.42 8.62
CA ASP A 86 0.70 -10.25 7.97
C ASP A 86 -0.81 -10.45 7.68
N GLY A 87 -1.63 -9.44 8.00
CA GLY A 87 -3.09 -9.48 7.98
C GLY A 87 -3.75 -9.84 9.33
N SER A 88 -2.99 -10.30 10.32
CA SER A 88 -3.53 -10.54 11.67
C SER A 88 -3.88 -9.22 12.36
N VAL A 89 -4.93 -9.24 13.18
CA VAL A 89 -5.24 -8.14 14.10
C VAL A 89 -4.62 -8.48 15.46
N VAL A 90 -3.83 -7.55 16.01
CA VAL A 90 -3.20 -7.69 17.32
C VAL A 90 -3.71 -6.64 18.29
N LYS A 91 -3.80 -7.04 19.56
CA LYS A 91 -4.11 -6.17 20.70
C LYS A 91 -2.83 -5.44 21.16
N PRO A 92 -2.96 -4.38 22.00
CA PRO A 92 -1.81 -3.79 22.68
C PRO A 92 -0.99 -4.86 23.42
N GLN A 93 0.32 -4.73 23.38
CA GLN A 93 1.29 -5.62 24.04
C GLN A 93 1.29 -7.07 23.55
N GLU A 94 0.55 -7.40 22.49
CA GLU A 94 0.57 -8.74 21.91
C GLU A 94 1.80 -8.91 21.02
N PRO A 95 2.67 -9.92 21.26
CA PRO A 95 3.91 -10.08 20.52
C PRO A 95 3.63 -10.51 19.08
N ILE A 96 4.32 -9.86 18.14
CA ILE A 96 4.20 -10.07 16.69
C ILE A 96 5.33 -10.95 16.18
N LEU A 97 6.56 -10.65 16.60
CA LEU A 97 7.79 -11.30 16.17
C LEU A 97 8.73 -11.53 17.35
N VAL A 98 9.48 -12.63 17.30
CA VAL A 98 10.59 -12.91 18.22
C VAL A 98 11.88 -13.07 17.41
N PHE A 99 12.95 -12.43 17.88
CA PHE A 99 14.30 -12.58 17.34
C PHE A 99 15.25 -13.17 18.36
N ARG A 100 16.17 -14.03 17.92
CA ARG A 100 17.28 -14.54 18.74
C ARG A 100 18.55 -14.61 17.91
N GLY A 101 19.61 -13.99 18.39
CA GLY A 101 20.90 -13.95 17.71
C GLY A 101 21.93 -13.10 18.44
N LYS A 102 23.02 -12.72 17.78
CA LYS A 102 24.00 -11.79 18.33
C LYS A 102 23.32 -10.44 18.61
N ALA A 103 23.52 -9.93 19.84
CA ALA A 103 22.90 -8.68 20.29
C ALA A 103 23.24 -7.51 19.37
N ARG A 104 24.53 -7.36 18.98
CA ARG A 104 24.98 -6.31 18.05
C ARG A 104 24.22 -6.36 16.72
N SER A 105 24.02 -7.55 16.16
CA SER A 105 23.32 -7.71 14.87
C SER A 105 21.84 -7.34 14.96
N ILE A 106 21.16 -7.67 16.08
CA ILE A 106 19.76 -7.30 16.29
C ILE A 106 19.62 -5.80 16.49
N LEU A 107 20.49 -5.17 17.30
CA LEU A 107 20.51 -3.71 17.51
C LEU A 107 20.69 -2.94 16.20
N ALA A 108 21.64 -3.35 15.37
CA ALA A 108 21.89 -2.74 14.08
C ALA A 108 20.69 -2.85 13.10
N ALA A 109 19.86 -3.89 13.23
CA ALA A 109 18.69 -4.11 12.37
C ALA A 109 17.39 -3.52 12.92
N GLU A 110 17.32 -3.25 14.23
CA GLU A 110 16.10 -2.93 14.97
C GLU A 110 15.35 -1.74 14.37
N ARG A 111 16.01 -0.60 14.25
CA ARG A 111 15.35 0.65 13.83
C ARG A 111 14.78 0.54 12.43
N THR A 112 15.56 0.00 11.50
CA THR A 112 15.10 -0.20 10.11
C THR A 112 13.92 -1.17 10.04
N ALA A 113 13.93 -2.27 10.80
CA ALA A 113 12.82 -3.21 10.86
C ALA A 113 11.54 -2.54 11.41
N LEU A 114 11.65 -1.79 12.51
CA LEU A 114 10.54 -1.06 13.11
C LEU A 114 9.97 0.01 12.17
N ASN A 115 10.83 0.77 11.48
CA ASN A 115 10.39 1.82 10.56
C ASN A 115 9.52 1.28 9.43
N PHE A 116 9.90 0.15 8.80
CA PHE A 116 9.05 -0.50 7.81
C PHE A 116 7.73 -0.97 8.40
N MET A 117 7.77 -1.70 9.52
CA MET A 117 6.55 -2.26 10.12
C MET A 117 5.59 -1.17 10.60
N GLN A 118 6.08 -0.12 11.25
CA GLN A 118 5.26 0.99 11.77
C GLN A 118 4.43 1.64 10.66
N ARG A 119 5.04 1.91 9.51
CA ARG A 119 4.37 2.48 8.33
C ARG A 119 3.39 1.49 7.69
N MET A 120 3.82 0.24 7.51
CA MET A 120 3.00 -0.78 6.88
C MET A 120 1.79 -1.16 7.76
N CYS A 121 1.97 -1.31 9.06
CA CYS A 121 0.86 -1.57 10.00
C CYS A 121 -0.16 -0.42 10.02
N ALA A 122 0.29 0.84 9.94
CA ALA A 122 -0.61 1.99 9.85
C ALA A 122 -1.47 1.96 8.58
N THR A 123 -0.85 1.71 7.43
CA THR A 123 -1.53 1.56 6.13
C THR A 123 -2.55 0.41 6.18
N ALA A 124 -2.17 -0.76 6.69
CA ALA A 124 -3.05 -1.91 6.80
C ALA A 124 -4.23 -1.65 7.75
N THR A 125 -3.96 -1.01 8.90
CA THR A 125 -4.98 -0.67 9.89
C THR A 125 -5.99 0.34 9.33
N LEU A 126 -5.51 1.35 8.60
CA LEU A 126 -6.39 2.32 7.95
C LEU A 126 -7.22 1.65 6.85
N ALA A 127 -6.61 0.83 6.01
CA ALA A 127 -7.31 0.08 4.97
C ALA A 127 -8.43 -0.79 5.55
N LYS A 128 -8.15 -1.51 6.65
CA LYS A 128 -9.15 -2.33 7.34
C LYS A 128 -10.35 -1.51 7.82
N LYS A 129 -10.15 -0.30 8.35
CA LYS A 129 -11.27 0.56 8.76
C LYS A 129 -12.22 0.85 7.61
N PHE A 130 -11.69 1.19 6.43
CA PHE A 130 -12.50 1.44 5.24
C PHE A 130 -13.16 0.16 4.72
N VAL A 131 -12.44 -0.95 4.69
CA VAL A 131 -12.97 -2.26 4.28
C VAL A 131 -14.15 -2.67 5.18
N ASP A 132 -13.98 -2.57 6.50
CA ASP A 132 -15.04 -2.92 7.45
C ASP A 132 -16.26 -1.99 7.29
N ALA A 133 -16.04 -0.70 7.06
CA ALA A 133 -17.10 0.28 6.87
C ALA A 133 -17.94 0.03 5.60
N THR A 134 -17.33 -0.52 4.55
CA THR A 134 -17.98 -0.74 3.23
C THR A 134 -18.40 -2.19 2.99
N LYS A 135 -17.99 -3.12 3.88
CA LYS A 135 -18.29 -4.55 3.79
C LYS A 135 -19.77 -4.90 3.52
N PRO A 136 -20.77 -4.24 4.19
CA PRO A 136 -22.17 -4.54 3.96
C PRO A 136 -22.65 -4.28 2.51
N TYR A 137 -21.91 -3.47 1.76
CA TYR A 137 -22.27 -3.07 0.39
C TYR A 137 -21.49 -3.87 -0.68
N GLY A 138 -20.54 -4.70 -0.28
CA GLY A 138 -19.67 -5.45 -1.21
C GLY A 138 -18.71 -4.58 -2.02
N THR A 139 -18.53 -3.30 -1.65
CA THR A 139 -17.69 -2.35 -2.35
C THR A 139 -16.21 -2.60 -2.03
N LEU A 140 -15.38 -2.70 -3.06
CA LEU A 140 -13.94 -2.87 -2.92
C LEU A 140 -13.27 -1.56 -2.48
N ILE A 141 -12.28 -1.66 -1.60
CA ILE A 141 -11.42 -0.54 -1.22
C ILE A 141 -10.12 -0.66 -1.98
N LEU A 142 -9.80 0.34 -2.79
CA LEU A 142 -8.60 0.39 -3.62
C LEU A 142 -7.60 1.42 -3.11
N ASP A 143 -6.33 1.10 -3.25
CA ASP A 143 -5.26 2.09 -3.15
C ASP A 143 -5.15 2.94 -4.43
N THR A 144 -4.12 3.77 -4.51
CA THR A 144 -3.82 4.59 -5.69
C THR A 144 -2.31 4.56 -6.01
N ARG A 145 -1.88 5.41 -6.95
CA ARG A 145 -0.44 5.68 -7.19
C ARG A 145 0.10 6.86 -6.36
N LYS A 146 -0.72 7.45 -5.48
CA LYS A 146 -0.29 8.49 -4.52
C LYS A 146 0.42 7.81 -3.35
N THR A 147 1.67 7.39 -3.58
CA THR A 147 2.49 6.60 -2.66
C THR A 147 3.79 7.32 -2.34
N THR A 148 4.41 6.99 -1.21
CA THR A 148 5.75 7.44 -0.88
C THR A 148 6.73 7.00 -1.98
N PRO A 149 7.56 7.90 -2.54
CA PRO A 149 8.53 7.54 -3.56
C PRO A 149 9.41 6.37 -3.12
N GLY A 150 9.56 5.37 -4.01
CA GLY A 150 10.34 4.16 -3.73
C GLY A 150 9.63 3.09 -2.87
N LEU A 151 8.61 3.43 -2.07
CA LEU A 151 7.97 2.52 -1.10
C LEU A 151 6.63 1.93 -1.57
N ARG A 152 6.20 2.18 -2.80
CA ARG A 152 4.90 1.71 -3.32
C ARG A 152 4.65 0.22 -3.15
N VAL A 153 5.66 -0.61 -3.30
CA VAL A 153 5.52 -2.06 -3.18
C VAL A 153 5.10 -2.47 -1.77
N PHE A 154 5.62 -1.81 -0.74
CA PHE A 154 5.28 -2.06 0.66
C PHE A 154 3.90 -1.51 1.03
N GLU A 155 3.61 -0.27 0.62
CA GLU A 155 2.34 0.38 0.92
C GLU A 155 1.16 -0.36 0.27
N LYS A 156 1.29 -0.74 -1.01
CA LYS A 156 0.25 -1.52 -1.69
C LYS A 156 0.10 -2.93 -1.11
N TYR A 157 1.19 -3.57 -0.70
CA TYR A 157 1.13 -4.82 0.03
C TYR A 157 0.39 -4.65 1.36
N ALA A 158 0.70 -3.60 2.12
CA ALA A 158 0.04 -3.31 3.38
C ALA A 158 -1.47 -3.06 3.23
N VAL A 159 -1.91 -2.41 2.15
CA VAL A 159 -3.34 -2.27 1.82
C VAL A 159 -4.00 -3.65 1.71
N THR A 160 -3.35 -4.62 1.06
CA THR A 160 -3.92 -5.99 0.96
C THR A 160 -3.93 -6.72 2.30
N CYS A 161 -2.97 -6.45 3.20
CA CYS A 161 -3.00 -6.96 4.57
C CYS A 161 -4.23 -6.45 5.35
N GLY A 162 -4.67 -5.23 5.09
CA GLY A 162 -5.90 -4.66 5.65
C GLY A 162 -7.21 -5.12 4.98
N GLY A 163 -7.12 -6.03 3.99
CA GLY A 163 -8.29 -6.52 3.23
C GLY A 163 -8.67 -5.67 2.02
N GLY A 164 -7.91 -4.61 1.71
CA GLY A 164 -8.09 -3.82 0.50
C GLY A 164 -7.59 -4.54 -0.76
N THR A 165 -7.78 -3.89 -1.90
CA THR A 165 -7.39 -4.39 -3.23
C THR A 165 -6.47 -3.37 -3.90
N ASN A 166 -5.48 -3.82 -4.63
CA ASN A 166 -4.59 -2.91 -5.33
C ASN A 166 -5.23 -2.39 -6.61
N HIS A 167 -5.22 -1.07 -6.79
CA HIS A 167 -5.35 -0.42 -8.09
C HIS A 167 -4.07 -0.65 -8.91
N ARG A 168 -3.98 -0.16 -10.15
CA ARG A 168 -2.80 -0.32 -11.01
C ARG A 168 -1.51 -0.01 -10.25
N MET A 169 -0.49 -0.86 -10.44
CA MET A 169 0.82 -0.72 -9.81
C MET A 169 1.62 0.42 -10.45
N GLY A 170 1.47 0.59 -11.75
CA GLY A 170 2.17 1.61 -12.54
C GLY A 170 1.32 2.10 -13.71
N MET A 171 1.93 2.88 -14.62
CA MET A 171 1.25 3.35 -15.82
C MET A 171 1.17 2.30 -16.94
N TYR A 172 1.82 1.16 -16.73
CA TYR A 172 1.97 0.10 -17.72
C TYR A 172 0.93 -1.02 -17.61
N ASP A 173 0.14 -1.09 -16.53
CA ASP A 173 -0.74 -2.22 -16.25
C ASP A 173 -2.26 -1.92 -16.36
N ARG A 174 -2.62 -0.67 -16.66
CA ARG A 174 -3.98 -0.23 -16.99
C ARG A 174 -3.93 1.13 -17.67
N VAL A 175 -4.72 1.31 -18.72
CA VAL A 175 -4.97 2.64 -19.27
C VAL A 175 -5.97 3.34 -18.35
N LEU A 176 -5.58 4.49 -17.80
CA LEU A 176 -6.47 5.38 -17.04
C LEU A 176 -6.45 6.74 -17.72
N MET A 177 -7.55 7.07 -18.39
CA MET A 177 -7.73 8.36 -19.06
C MET A 177 -8.25 9.38 -18.07
N LYS A 178 -7.51 10.48 -17.94
CA LYS A 178 -7.83 11.63 -17.10
C LYS A 178 -8.10 12.86 -17.97
N ASP A 179 -8.65 13.91 -17.36
CA ASP A 179 -8.93 15.18 -17.99
C ASP A 179 -7.77 15.71 -18.85
N ASN A 180 -6.56 15.72 -18.31
CA ASN A 180 -5.36 16.18 -19.01
C ASN A 180 -4.99 15.32 -20.23
N HIS A 181 -5.26 14.02 -20.19
CA HIS A 181 -5.04 13.16 -21.35
C HIS A 181 -6.01 13.53 -22.50
N ARG A 182 -7.26 13.81 -22.16
CA ARG A 182 -8.31 14.19 -23.10
C ARG A 182 -7.99 15.53 -23.78
N ARG A 183 -7.63 16.56 -22.98
CA ARG A 183 -7.29 17.90 -23.47
C ARG A 183 -6.08 17.90 -24.43
N LEU A 184 -5.15 16.98 -24.24
CA LEU A 184 -3.93 16.86 -25.06
C LEU A 184 -4.08 15.87 -26.21
N TRP A 185 -5.19 15.14 -26.27
CA TRP A 185 -5.41 14.16 -27.33
C TRP A 185 -5.85 14.82 -28.64
N LYS A 186 -5.04 14.63 -29.71
CA LYS A 186 -5.28 15.24 -31.03
C LYS A 186 -6.05 14.33 -31.98
N GLY A 187 -6.47 13.13 -31.52
CA GLY A 187 -7.11 12.11 -32.36
C GLY A 187 -8.65 12.21 -32.45
N GLY A 188 -9.27 13.18 -31.78
CA GLY A 188 -10.71 13.36 -31.75
C GLY A 188 -11.16 14.49 -30.82
N ASP A 189 -12.47 14.62 -30.63
CA ASP A 189 -13.04 15.59 -29.69
C ASP A 189 -12.78 15.18 -28.24
N PRO A 190 -12.24 16.05 -27.38
CA PRO A 190 -12.03 15.79 -25.96
C PRO A 190 -13.30 15.36 -25.18
N ASP A 191 -14.48 15.75 -25.66
CA ASP A 191 -15.76 15.42 -25.08
C ASP A 191 -16.33 14.06 -25.59
N GLU A 192 -15.77 13.52 -26.67
CA GLU A 192 -16.14 12.20 -27.21
C GLU A 192 -15.26 11.09 -26.65
N LEU A 193 -15.52 10.70 -25.39
CA LEU A 193 -14.70 9.74 -24.63
C LEU A 193 -14.70 8.35 -25.23
N ASP A 194 -15.73 7.95 -25.97
CA ASP A 194 -15.79 6.67 -26.67
C ASP A 194 -14.70 6.53 -27.74
N GLN A 195 -14.41 7.60 -28.50
CA GLN A 195 -13.31 7.58 -29.49
C GLN A 195 -11.94 7.37 -28.81
N ALA A 196 -11.71 8.01 -27.66
CA ALA A 196 -10.48 7.83 -26.89
C ALA A 196 -10.37 6.40 -26.35
N VAL A 197 -11.46 5.77 -25.90
CA VAL A 197 -11.48 4.36 -25.47
C VAL A 197 -11.10 3.42 -26.62
N VAL A 198 -11.67 3.64 -27.81
CA VAL A 198 -11.35 2.85 -29.01
C VAL A 198 -9.88 2.99 -29.38
N ALA A 199 -9.35 4.22 -29.37
CA ALA A 199 -7.93 4.47 -29.66
C ALA A 199 -7.00 3.78 -28.64
N ALA A 200 -7.34 3.83 -27.35
CA ALA A 200 -6.58 3.18 -26.30
C ALA A 200 -6.56 1.66 -26.47
N ARG A 201 -7.71 1.02 -26.73
CA ARG A 201 -7.79 -0.42 -26.99
C ARG A 201 -7.02 -0.86 -28.23
N LYS A 202 -7.07 -0.06 -29.30
CA LYS A 202 -6.28 -0.34 -30.51
C LYS A 202 -4.79 -0.36 -30.21
N LYS A 203 -4.31 0.54 -29.36
CA LYS A 203 -2.89 0.65 -28.99
C LYS A 203 -2.46 -0.40 -27.97
N PHE A 204 -3.32 -0.71 -27.00
CA PHE A 204 -3.03 -1.63 -25.88
C PHE A 204 -4.17 -2.64 -25.68
N PRO A 205 -4.35 -3.61 -26.59
CA PRO A 205 -5.51 -4.50 -26.62
C PRO A 205 -5.62 -5.44 -25.40
N LYS A 206 -4.54 -5.60 -24.64
CA LYS A 206 -4.49 -6.47 -23.44
C LYS A 206 -4.69 -5.71 -22.12
N LEU A 207 -4.73 -4.39 -22.16
CA LEU A 207 -4.90 -3.59 -20.94
C LEU A 207 -6.38 -3.19 -20.76
N ALA A 208 -6.85 -3.28 -19.54
CA ALA A 208 -8.14 -2.69 -19.17
C ALA A 208 -8.10 -1.17 -19.37
N VAL A 209 -9.21 -0.62 -19.86
CA VAL A 209 -9.38 0.83 -20.04
C VAL A 209 -10.30 1.35 -18.95
N GLU A 210 -9.85 2.37 -18.28
CA GLU A 210 -10.58 3.14 -17.28
C GLU A 210 -10.67 4.59 -17.70
N VAL A 211 -11.85 5.18 -17.56
CA VAL A 211 -12.13 6.58 -17.92
C VAL A 211 -12.59 7.35 -16.70
N GLU A 212 -11.90 8.44 -16.39
CA GLU A 212 -12.29 9.38 -15.34
C GLU A 212 -13.35 10.33 -15.92
N VAL A 213 -14.49 10.46 -15.22
CA VAL A 213 -15.62 11.31 -15.57
C VAL A 213 -16.07 12.15 -14.38
N GLU A 214 -16.50 13.38 -14.66
CA GLU A 214 -16.96 14.34 -13.66
C GLU A 214 -18.46 14.68 -13.82
N SER A 215 -19.13 14.14 -14.85
CA SER A 215 -20.53 14.42 -15.16
C SER A 215 -21.26 13.22 -15.74
N LEU A 216 -22.60 13.29 -15.68
CA LEU A 216 -23.49 12.29 -16.30
C LEU A 216 -23.31 12.26 -17.83
N ARG A 217 -23.06 13.42 -18.47
CA ARG A 217 -22.82 13.52 -19.92
C ARG A 217 -21.54 12.76 -20.30
N GLU A 218 -20.46 12.96 -19.57
CA GLU A 218 -19.20 12.24 -19.80
C GLU A 218 -19.35 10.74 -19.56
N CYS A 219 -20.06 10.35 -18.50
CA CYS A 219 -20.38 8.95 -18.25
C CYS A 219 -21.13 8.31 -19.43
N ALA A 220 -22.15 8.99 -19.97
CA ALA A 220 -22.89 8.53 -21.14
C ALA A 220 -22.00 8.42 -22.38
N SER A 221 -21.12 9.39 -22.63
CA SER A 221 -20.17 9.36 -23.73
C SER A 221 -19.22 8.17 -23.64
N ALA A 222 -18.55 7.98 -22.46
CA ALA A 222 -17.64 6.89 -22.24
C ALA A 222 -18.30 5.50 -22.43
N LEU A 223 -19.55 5.35 -21.99
CA LEU A 223 -20.31 4.09 -22.07
C LEU A 223 -20.57 3.61 -23.49
N LYS A 224 -20.59 4.48 -24.51
CA LYS A 224 -20.77 4.07 -25.92
C LYS A 224 -19.69 3.06 -26.35
N ALA A 225 -18.45 3.17 -25.84
CA ALA A 225 -17.36 2.26 -26.13
C ALA A 225 -17.14 1.16 -25.06
N LYS A 226 -17.99 1.10 -24.04
CA LYS A 226 -18.00 0.06 -23.00
C LYS A 226 -16.61 -0.15 -22.37
N PRO A 227 -15.98 0.85 -21.71
CA PRO A 227 -14.73 0.65 -21.00
C PRO A 227 -14.91 -0.33 -19.86
N GLU A 228 -13.84 -0.98 -19.41
CA GLU A 228 -13.89 -1.93 -18.30
C GLU A 228 -14.25 -1.22 -16.98
N TRP A 229 -13.81 0.04 -16.83
CA TRP A 229 -14.06 0.85 -15.64
C TRP A 229 -14.44 2.29 -16.01
N ILE A 230 -15.31 2.87 -15.22
CA ILE A 230 -15.60 4.32 -15.21
C ILE A 230 -15.33 4.82 -13.78
N MET A 231 -14.41 5.78 -13.67
CA MET A 231 -14.09 6.46 -12.42
C MET A 231 -14.93 7.72 -12.30
N LEU A 232 -15.73 7.79 -11.24
CA LEU A 232 -16.59 8.90 -10.87
C LEU A 232 -15.80 9.84 -9.96
N ASP A 233 -15.17 10.86 -10.53
CA ASP A 233 -14.28 11.75 -9.78
C ASP A 233 -15.03 12.95 -9.22
N ASN A 234 -14.94 13.15 -7.90
CA ASN A 234 -15.55 14.26 -7.17
C ASN A 234 -17.05 14.49 -7.39
N MET A 235 -17.80 13.46 -7.79
CA MET A 235 -19.23 13.57 -8.07
C MET A 235 -20.09 13.60 -6.79
N SER A 236 -21.30 14.14 -6.91
CA SER A 236 -22.32 14.06 -5.87
C SER A 236 -22.83 12.61 -5.71
N VAL A 237 -23.28 12.24 -4.50
CA VAL A 237 -23.90 10.93 -4.24
C VAL A 237 -25.12 10.68 -5.16
N ALA A 238 -25.88 11.73 -5.44
CA ALA A 238 -27.04 11.65 -6.33
C ALA A 238 -26.63 11.30 -7.77
N ASP A 239 -25.57 11.90 -8.27
CA ASP A 239 -25.07 11.64 -9.63
C ASP A 239 -24.29 10.32 -9.71
N MET A 240 -23.53 9.94 -8.66
CA MET A 240 -22.95 8.60 -8.56
C MET A 240 -24.02 7.51 -8.70
N LYS A 241 -25.17 7.64 -8.00
CA LYS A 241 -26.29 6.69 -8.11
C LYS A 241 -26.85 6.61 -9.55
N LYS A 242 -26.90 7.73 -10.27
CA LYS A 242 -27.34 7.73 -11.69
C LYS A 242 -26.31 7.04 -12.57
N CYS A 243 -25.02 7.38 -12.43
CA CYS A 243 -23.92 6.73 -13.17
C CYS A 243 -23.89 5.22 -12.92
N VAL A 244 -24.01 4.76 -11.66
CA VAL A 244 -24.05 3.33 -11.33
C VAL A 244 -25.18 2.62 -12.08
N ARG A 245 -26.39 3.22 -12.16
CA ARG A 245 -27.51 2.67 -12.94
C ARG A 245 -27.19 2.59 -14.43
N MET A 246 -26.57 3.65 -15.00
CA MET A 246 -26.17 3.67 -16.41
C MET A 246 -25.10 2.61 -16.72
N CYS A 247 -24.15 2.38 -15.81
CA CYS A 247 -23.04 1.45 -15.98
C CYS A 247 -23.44 -0.02 -15.76
N LYS A 248 -24.62 -0.29 -15.18
CA LYS A 248 -25.04 -1.64 -14.77
C LYS A 248 -25.00 -2.64 -15.94
N GLY A 249 -24.20 -3.71 -15.76
CA GLY A 249 -24.02 -4.75 -16.78
C GLY A 249 -23.10 -4.36 -17.94
N ILE A 250 -22.53 -3.13 -17.95
CA ILE A 250 -21.66 -2.63 -19.03
C ILE A 250 -20.25 -2.38 -18.53
N SER A 251 -20.10 -1.59 -17.47
CA SER A 251 -18.80 -1.17 -16.92
C SER A 251 -18.82 -1.23 -15.40
N LYS A 252 -17.68 -1.51 -14.79
CA LYS A 252 -17.48 -1.35 -13.35
C LYS A 252 -17.36 0.13 -13.01
N THR A 253 -17.80 0.52 -11.81
CA THR A 253 -17.72 1.90 -11.35
C THR A 253 -16.73 2.03 -10.19
N GLU A 254 -15.89 3.05 -10.24
CA GLU A 254 -14.99 3.43 -9.17
C GLU A 254 -15.33 4.84 -8.70
N ALA A 255 -15.54 5.05 -7.40
CA ALA A 255 -15.66 6.39 -6.84
C ALA A 255 -14.29 6.89 -6.38
N SER A 256 -13.97 8.15 -6.71
CA SER A 256 -12.72 8.82 -6.38
C SER A 256 -12.97 10.27 -5.92
N GLY A 257 -12.01 10.87 -5.24
CA GLY A 257 -12.05 12.29 -4.85
C GLY A 257 -12.52 12.54 -3.41
N GLY A 258 -11.59 12.89 -2.50
CA GLY A 258 -11.86 13.41 -1.16
C GLY A 258 -12.76 12.55 -0.26
N ILE A 259 -12.78 11.23 -0.43
CA ILE A 259 -13.66 10.34 0.35
C ILE A 259 -13.04 10.05 1.71
N THR A 260 -13.70 10.54 2.76
CA THR A 260 -13.38 10.27 4.16
C THR A 260 -14.02 8.97 4.63
N LEU A 261 -13.61 8.46 5.81
CA LEU A 261 -14.18 7.24 6.39
C LEU A 261 -15.71 7.36 6.60
N ASP A 262 -16.18 8.54 7.05
CA ASP A 262 -17.60 8.79 7.27
C ASP A 262 -18.39 8.76 5.96
N ARG A 263 -17.85 9.38 4.89
CA ARG A 263 -18.47 9.35 3.56
C ARG A 263 -18.40 8.00 2.85
N ALA A 264 -17.44 7.15 3.22
CA ALA A 264 -17.23 5.87 2.52
C ALA A 264 -18.48 4.97 2.53
N LYS A 265 -19.24 4.95 3.65
CA LYS A 265 -20.49 4.20 3.76
C LYS A 265 -21.57 4.72 2.81
N GLU A 266 -21.72 6.05 2.74
CA GLU A 266 -22.69 6.70 1.87
C GLU A 266 -22.39 6.46 0.39
N VAL A 267 -21.10 6.58 0.02
CA VAL A 267 -20.63 6.30 -1.34
C VAL A 267 -20.81 4.82 -1.69
N ALA A 268 -20.47 3.91 -0.79
CA ALA A 268 -20.67 2.47 -1.00
C ALA A 268 -22.16 2.13 -1.18
N ALA A 269 -23.06 2.78 -0.44
CA ALA A 269 -24.50 2.61 -0.57
C ALA A 269 -25.06 3.08 -1.93
N CYS A 270 -24.29 3.82 -2.74
CA CYS A 270 -24.64 4.12 -4.12
C CYS A 270 -24.57 2.89 -5.04
N GLY A 271 -23.91 1.80 -4.61
CA GLY A 271 -23.70 0.59 -5.39
C GLY A 271 -22.47 0.65 -6.30
N VAL A 272 -21.50 1.55 -6.03
CA VAL A 272 -20.24 1.57 -6.76
C VAL A 272 -19.46 0.27 -6.54
N THR A 273 -18.77 -0.21 -7.58
CA THR A 273 -17.98 -1.44 -7.49
C THR A 273 -16.78 -1.26 -6.57
N ALA A 274 -16.15 -0.07 -6.60
CA ALA A 274 -14.97 0.22 -5.83
C ALA A 274 -14.91 1.69 -5.37
N ILE A 275 -14.09 1.93 -4.33
CA ILE A 275 -13.71 3.27 -3.86
C ILE A 275 -12.19 3.32 -3.82
N SER A 276 -11.57 4.26 -4.52
CA SER A 276 -10.12 4.47 -4.47
C SER A 276 -9.74 5.60 -3.52
N LEU A 277 -8.75 5.33 -2.67
CA LEU A 277 -8.38 6.16 -1.53
C LEU A 277 -6.87 6.41 -1.50
N GLY A 278 -6.46 7.64 -1.82
CA GLY A 278 -5.05 8.03 -1.72
C GLY A 278 -4.56 8.09 -0.27
N CYS A 279 -5.44 8.44 0.67
CA CYS A 279 -5.10 8.56 2.10
C CYS A 279 -4.57 7.26 2.72
N LEU A 280 -4.90 6.10 2.15
CA LEU A 280 -4.38 4.81 2.64
C LEU A 280 -2.86 4.74 2.61
N THR A 281 -2.24 5.43 1.68
CA THR A 281 -0.79 5.37 1.44
C THR A 281 -0.08 6.66 1.82
N HIS A 282 -0.61 7.83 1.47
CA HIS A 282 0.07 9.09 1.75
C HIS A 282 -0.26 9.70 3.13
N SER A 283 -1.30 9.23 3.85
CA SER A 283 -1.76 9.84 5.11
C SER A 283 -2.07 8.84 6.23
N ALA A 284 -1.58 7.61 6.14
CA ALA A 284 -1.86 6.56 7.14
C ALA A 284 -1.15 6.81 8.51
N GLY A 285 -0.12 7.65 8.54
CA GLY A 285 0.68 7.86 9.75
C GLY A 285 1.61 6.69 10.06
N SER A 286 1.85 6.42 11.34
CA SER A 286 2.65 5.30 11.85
C SER A 286 1.99 4.69 13.09
N VAL A 287 2.11 3.37 13.26
CA VAL A 287 1.74 2.68 14.50
C VAL A 287 2.96 2.66 15.42
N ASP A 288 2.76 2.93 16.71
CA ASP A 288 3.85 2.83 17.69
C ASP A 288 4.13 1.35 17.99
N LEU A 289 5.25 0.86 17.44
CA LEU A 289 5.80 -0.46 17.68
C LEU A 289 7.10 -0.35 18.47
N SER A 290 7.36 -1.30 19.35
CA SER A 290 8.59 -1.39 20.13
C SER A 290 9.20 -2.77 20.01
N LEU A 291 10.54 -2.81 20.12
CA LEU A 291 11.26 -4.04 20.39
C LEU A 291 11.64 -4.04 21.88
N GLU A 292 11.29 -5.08 22.60
CA GLU A 292 11.71 -5.30 23.98
C GLU A 292 12.63 -6.52 24.06
N TRP A 293 13.64 -6.38 24.90
CA TRP A 293 14.59 -7.46 25.18
C TRP A 293 14.00 -8.38 26.25
N ARG A 294 14.08 -9.68 26.03
CA ARG A 294 13.85 -10.67 27.08
C ARG A 294 15.17 -10.94 27.81
N ALA A 295 15.12 -10.98 29.13
CA ALA A 295 16.24 -11.49 29.92
C ALA A 295 16.61 -12.88 29.42
N VAL A 296 17.92 -13.12 29.23
CA VAL A 296 18.47 -14.44 28.85
C VAL A 296 18.54 -15.32 30.07
#